data_27cfeb29beb7c2727fc42cc661a2bbff
#
_entry.id   27cfeb29beb7c2727fc42cc661a2bbff
#
_cell.length_a   1.000
_cell.length_b   1.000
_cell.length_c   1.000
_cell.angle_alpha   90.00
_cell.angle_beta   90.00
_cell.angle_gamma   90.00
#
_symmetry.space_group_name_H-M   'P 1'
#
loop_
_entity.id
_entity.type
_entity.pdbx_description
1 polymer ?
#
loop_
_entity_poly.entity_id
_entity_poly.type
_entity_poly.pdbx_seq_one_letter_code
_entity_poly.pdbx_strand_id
1 'polypeptide(L)'
;MIKIAQLVTGALSGLNLPMVERLYEGDSDEYITFNLADDIGTDYGDNDPGTNTVFMQIHYVCPWLKDYYSTRRQIRNMLHEAGFTWPEVTDVSDASTRMRHFVFECSIDNDYDLAED
;
A
#
# COMPACT_ATOMS: atom_id res chain seq x y z
N MET A 1 6.33 -3.43 18.83
CA MET A 1 6.31 -2.34 17.81
C MET A 1 6.16 -2.95 16.43
N ILE A 2 5.15 -2.53 15.69
CA ILE A 2 4.92 -2.98 14.33
C ILE A 2 5.28 -1.85 13.38
N LYS A 3 6.21 -2.12 12.47
CA LYS A 3 6.56 -1.13 11.45
C LYS A 3 5.52 -1.12 10.35
N ILE A 4 5.31 0.04 9.73
CA ILE A 4 4.30 0.18 8.69
C ILE A 4 4.53 -0.79 7.53
N ALA A 5 5.79 -1.05 7.17
CA ALA A 5 6.10 -2.01 6.12
C ALA A 5 5.63 -3.41 6.48
N GLN A 6 5.80 -3.82 7.74
CA GLN A 6 5.33 -5.13 8.21
C GLN A 6 3.81 -5.21 8.22
N LEU A 7 3.14 -4.10 8.54
CA LEU A 7 1.69 -4.06 8.51
C LEU A 7 1.17 -4.28 7.08
N VAL A 8 1.77 -3.62 6.09
CA VAL A 8 1.35 -3.77 4.70
C VAL A 8 1.63 -5.18 4.19
N THR A 9 2.85 -5.69 4.39
CA THR A 9 3.18 -7.04 3.91
C THR A 9 2.37 -8.12 4.61
N GLY A 10 2.11 -7.95 5.89
CA GLY A 10 1.26 -8.87 6.63
C GLY A 10 -0.18 -8.84 6.13
N ALA A 11 -0.71 -7.65 5.87
CA ALA A 11 -2.08 -7.50 5.39
C ALA A 11 -2.28 -8.19 4.03
N LEU A 12 -1.31 -8.11 3.15
CA LEU A 12 -1.41 -8.60 1.78
C LEU A 12 -0.79 -9.98 1.57
N SER A 13 -0.30 -10.62 2.61
CA SER A 13 0.42 -11.89 2.51
C SER A 13 -0.41 -13.01 1.86
N GLY A 14 -1.72 -12.97 2.01
CA GLY A 14 -2.60 -13.99 1.44
C GLY A 14 -2.64 -13.99 -0.09
N LEU A 15 -2.13 -12.95 -0.74
CA LEU A 15 -2.08 -12.89 -2.20
C LEU A 15 -0.98 -13.74 -2.80
N ASN A 16 0.04 -14.10 -2.01
CA ASN A 16 1.19 -14.89 -2.45
C ASN A 16 1.94 -14.27 -3.64
N LEU A 17 2.04 -12.95 -3.64
CA LEU A 17 2.77 -12.20 -4.66
C LEU A 17 4.06 -11.65 -4.07
N PRO A 18 5.10 -11.45 -4.90
CA PRO A 18 6.28 -10.72 -4.44
C PRO A 18 5.87 -9.32 -3.98
N MET A 19 6.35 -8.93 -2.80
CA MET A 19 6.07 -7.61 -2.24
C MET A 19 7.37 -7.02 -1.72
N VAL A 20 7.70 -5.84 -2.20
CA VAL A 20 8.89 -5.13 -1.74
C VAL A 20 8.58 -3.65 -1.59
N GLU A 21 9.35 -3.00 -0.74
CA GLU A 21 9.23 -1.56 -0.57
C GLU A 21 9.97 -0.86 -1.71
N ARG A 22 9.26 0.05 -2.37
CA ARG A 22 9.75 0.98 -3.41
C ARG A 22 10.01 0.36 -4.78
N LEU A 23 10.98 -0.51 -4.93
CA LEU A 23 11.38 -0.98 -6.26
C LEU A 23 11.51 -2.50 -6.28
N TYR A 24 10.81 -3.11 -7.22
CA TYR A 24 10.91 -4.55 -7.45
C TYR A 24 11.92 -4.82 -8.57
N GLU A 25 12.88 -5.68 -8.29
CA GLU A 25 13.93 -6.06 -9.24
C GLU A 25 13.91 -7.54 -9.59
N GLY A 26 12.86 -8.26 -9.23
CA GLY A 26 12.74 -9.69 -9.49
C GLY A 26 12.23 -10.00 -10.89
N ASP A 27 11.97 -11.28 -11.14
CA ASP A 27 11.60 -11.80 -12.46
C ASP A 27 10.10 -11.99 -12.64
N SER A 28 9.31 -11.80 -11.59
CA SER A 28 7.85 -11.99 -11.69
C SER A 28 7.22 -10.84 -12.48
N ASP A 29 6.26 -11.18 -13.31
CA ASP A 29 5.49 -10.17 -14.04
C ASP A 29 4.25 -9.72 -13.28
N GLU A 30 4.04 -10.26 -12.08
CA GLU A 30 2.98 -9.82 -11.18
C GLU A 30 3.59 -9.61 -9.80
N TYR A 31 3.47 -8.39 -9.28
CA TYR A 31 4.10 -8.05 -8.01
C TYR A 31 3.44 -6.82 -7.39
N ILE A 32 3.79 -6.57 -6.14
CA ILE A 32 3.35 -5.41 -5.39
C ILE A 32 4.56 -4.67 -4.87
N THR A 33 4.55 -3.35 -5.02
CA THR A 33 5.48 -2.47 -4.32
C THR A 33 4.67 -1.51 -3.47
N PHE A 34 5.31 -0.91 -2.49
CA PHE A 34 4.64 0.07 -1.64
C PHE A 34 5.65 1.09 -1.13
N ASN A 35 5.15 2.27 -0.82
CA ASN A 35 5.99 3.33 -0.27
C ASN A 35 5.16 4.22 0.64
N LEU A 36 5.86 4.82 1.60
CA LEU A 36 5.29 5.86 2.45
C LEU A 36 5.18 7.13 1.63
N ALA A 37 3.96 7.63 1.44
CA ALA A 37 3.73 8.84 0.67
C ALA A 37 3.83 10.08 1.54
N ASP A 38 3.31 10.02 2.78
CA ASP A 38 3.35 11.15 3.70
C ASP A 38 3.13 10.67 5.13
N ASP A 39 3.59 11.47 6.07
CA ASP A 39 3.44 11.20 7.49
C ASP A 39 3.18 12.54 8.16
N ILE A 40 1.92 12.76 8.56
CA ILE A 40 1.48 14.05 9.05
C ILE A 40 0.98 13.91 10.46
N GLY A 41 1.53 14.74 11.35
CA GLY A 41 0.99 14.87 12.70
C GLY A 41 -0.31 15.67 12.66
N THR A 42 -1.31 15.18 13.36
CA THR A 42 -2.61 15.82 13.47
C THR A 42 -2.96 16.00 14.94
N ASP A 43 -3.95 16.83 15.21
CA ASP A 43 -4.48 17.01 16.55
C ASP A 43 -3.39 17.46 17.52
N TYR A 44 -2.70 18.53 17.16
CA TYR A 44 -1.65 19.11 18.01
C TYR A 44 -2.20 19.73 19.27
N GLY A 45 -1.65 19.32 20.41
CA GLY A 45 -1.90 19.96 21.70
C GLY A 45 -0.57 20.09 22.40
N ASP A 46 -0.39 21.02 23.28
CA ASP A 46 0.73 21.15 24.20
C ASP A 46 2.09 20.66 23.70
N ASN A 47 2.48 21.06 22.50
CA ASN A 47 3.79 20.73 21.90
C ASN A 47 3.94 19.27 21.48
N ASP A 48 2.84 18.53 21.38
CA ASP A 48 2.89 17.12 21.03
C ASP A 48 1.77 16.80 20.04
N PRO A 49 2.07 16.18 18.91
CA PRO A 49 1.00 15.73 18.03
C PRO A 49 0.24 14.60 18.70
N GLY A 50 -1.08 14.73 18.78
CA GLY A 50 -1.93 13.70 19.39
C GLY A 50 -1.93 12.42 18.57
N THR A 51 -1.92 12.55 17.25
CA THR A 51 -2.01 11.41 16.34
C THR A 51 -1.22 11.71 15.08
N ASN A 52 -0.52 10.70 14.58
CA ASN A 52 0.09 10.76 13.25
C ASN A 52 -0.80 10.04 12.26
N THR A 53 -0.95 10.60 11.07
CA THR A 53 -1.61 9.94 9.96
C THR A 53 -0.56 9.59 8.92
N VAL A 54 -0.47 8.31 8.59
CA VAL A 54 0.49 7.80 7.64
C VAL A 54 -0.23 7.48 6.33
N PHE A 55 0.25 8.07 5.25
CA PHE A 55 -0.33 7.88 3.91
C PHE A 55 0.57 6.93 3.12
N MET A 56 -0.03 5.87 2.61
CA MET A 56 0.68 4.84 1.88
C MET A 56 0.20 4.77 0.45
N GLN A 57 1.11 4.47 -0.46
CA GLN A 57 0.80 4.09 -1.82
C GLN A 57 1.20 2.64 -2.01
N ILE A 58 0.27 1.83 -2.48
CA ILE A 58 0.51 0.44 -2.79
C ILE A 58 0.31 0.29 -4.30
N HIS A 59 1.30 -0.25 -4.98
CA HIS A 59 1.30 -0.44 -6.42
C HIS A 59 1.13 -1.91 -6.74
N TYR A 60 0.12 -2.23 -7.55
CA TYR A 60 -0.08 -3.58 -8.05
C TYR A 60 0.17 -3.57 -9.55
N VAL A 61 1.12 -4.41 -9.98
CA VAL A 61 1.52 -4.51 -11.38
C VAL A 61 1.26 -5.93 -11.85
N CYS A 62 0.64 -6.08 -13.01
CA CYS A 62 0.33 -7.39 -13.58
C CYS A 62 0.33 -7.32 -15.11
N PRO A 63 0.36 -8.48 -15.81
CA PRO A 63 0.28 -8.50 -17.26
C PRO A 63 -1.03 -7.91 -17.76
N TRP A 64 -0.99 -7.29 -18.96
CA TRP A 64 -2.12 -6.59 -19.53
C TRP A 64 -3.37 -7.45 -19.64
N LEU A 65 -3.21 -8.72 -20.01
CA LEU A 65 -4.34 -9.62 -20.25
C LEU A 65 -4.81 -10.37 -19.01
N LYS A 66 -4.16 -10.16 -17.86
CA LYS A 66 -4.57 -10.82 -16.63
C LYS A 66 -5.91 -10.26 -16.15
N ASP A 67 -6.76 -11.17 -15.64
CA ASP A 67 -7.98 -10.76 -14.93
C ASP A 67 -7.56 -10.19 -13.56
N TYR A 68 -7.63 -8.89 -13.44
CA TYR A 68 -7.15 -8.20 -12.24
C TYR A 68 -8.28 -7.82 -11.27
N TYR A 69 -9.53 -8.00 -11.66
CA TYR A 69 -10.65 -7.50 -10.85
C TYR A 69 -10.68 -8.10 -9.44
N SER A 70 -10.51 -9.40 -9.36
CA SER A 70 -10.53 -10.10 -8.07
C SER A 70 -9.38 -9.64 -7.17
N THR A 71 -8.17 -9.60 -7.72
CA THR A 71 -6.99 -9.19 -6.95
C THR A 71 -7.11 -7.75 -6.48
N ARG A 72 -7.60 -6.87 -7.36
CA ARG A 72 -7.81 -5.47 -7.01
C ARG A 72 -8.78 -5.33 -5.84
N ARG A 73 -9.88 -6.08 -5.85
CA ARG A 73 -10.84 -6.08 -4.75
C ARG A 73 -10.23 -6.62 -3.47
N GLN A 74 -9.46 -7.71 -3.58
CA GLN A 74 -8.82 -8.31 -2.42
C GLN A 74 -7.84 -7.33 -1.77
N ILE A 75 -7.05 -6.62 -2.55
CA ILE A 75 -6.12 -5.62 -2.01
C ILE A 75 -6.86 -4.57 -1.21
N ARG A 76 -7.95 -4.03 -1.75
CA ARG A 76 -8.74 -3.03 -1.04
C ARG A 76 -9.28 -3.56 0.28
N ASN A 77 -9.86 -4.77 0.25
CA ASN A 77 -10.45 -5.37 1.44
C ASN A 77 -9.38 -5.68 2.49
N MET A 78 -8.27 -6.24 2.08
CA MET A 78 -7.18 -6.61 2.99
C MET A 78 -6.58 -5.39 3.68
N LEU A 79 -6.36 -4.31 2.95
CA LEU A 79 -5.85 -3.07 3.53
C LEU A 79 -6.86 -2.47 4.51
N HIS A 80 -8.13 -2.45 4.14
CA HIS A 80 -9.16 -1.92 5.02
C HIS A 80 -9.27 -2.74 6.30
N GLU A 81 -9.22 -4.06 6.20
CA GLU A 81 -9.27 -4.95 7.36
C GLU A 81 -8.06 -4.76 8.27
N ALA A 82 -6.93 -4.34 7.72
CA ALA A 82 -5.72 -4.09 8.51
C ALA A 82 -5.77 -2.75 9.25
N GLY A 83 -6.78 -1.93 9.00
CA GLY A 83 -6.97 -0.66 9.69
C GLY A 83 -6.78 0.58 8.81
N PHE A 84 -6.42 0.40 7.55
CA PHE A 84 -6.31 1.54 6.63
C PHE A 84 -7.68 2.04 6.22
N THR A 85 -7.76 3.29 5.81
CA THR A 85 -8.95 3.83 5.17
C THR A 85 -9.23 3.04 3.90
N TRP A 86 -10.46 3.10 3.40
CA TRP A 86 -10.80 2.43 2.15
C TRP A 86 -9.92 3.00 1.02
N PRO A 87 -9.11 2.16 0.37
CA PRO A 87 -8.16 2.67 -0.61
C PRO A 87 -8.82 3.27 -1.84
N GLU A 88 -8.31 4.40 -2.28
CA GLU A 88 -8.62 4.95 -3.59
C GLU A 88 -7.71 4.29 -4.62
N VAL A 89 -8.27 3.90 -5.75
CA VAL A 89 -7.52 3.19 -6.78
C VAL A 89 -7.47 4.03 -8.04
N THR A 90 -6.26 4.22 -8.54
CA THR A 90 -6.01 4.91 -9.81
C THR A 90 -5.34 3.95 -10.76
N ASP A 91 -5.86 3.88 -11.98
CA ASP A 91 -5.25 3.06 -13.03
C ASP A 91 -4.25 3.94 -13.78
N VAL A 92 -2.97 3.60 -13.66
CA VAL A 92 -1.89 4.31 -14.34
C VAL A 92 -1.21 3.37 -15.35
N SER A 93 -1.95 2.40 -15.86
CA SER A 93 -1.43 1.42 -16.82
C SER A 93 -0.96 2.10 -18.09
N ASP A 94 0.11 1.55 -18.66
CA ASP A 94 0.67 2.03 -19.92
C ASP A 94 0.68 0.86 -20.92
N ALA A 95 -0.12 1.00 -21.97
CA ALA A 95 -0.25 -0.05 -22.97
C ALA A 95 1.07 -0.36 -23.67
N SER A 96 1.97 0.60 -23.76
CA SER A 96 3.28 0.38 -24.42
C SER A 96 4.15 -0.60 -23.64
N THR A 97 3.95 -0.72 -22.33
CA THR A 97 4.68 -1.67 -21.48
C THR A 97 4.03 -3.04 -21.45
N ARG A 98 2.79 -3.14 -21.90
CA ARG A 98 1.94 -4.33 -21.81
C ARG A 98 1.71 -4.77 -20.36
N MET A 99 1.79 -3.83 -19.44
CA MET A 99 1.56 -4.08 -18.02
C MET A 99 0.45 -3.18 -17.51
N ARG A 100 -0.38 -3.73 -16.64
CA ARG A 100 -1.34 -2.93 -15.89
C ARG A 100 -0.70 -2.50 -14.59
N HIS A 101 -1.00 -1.27 -14.20
CA HIS A 101 -0.43 -0.70 -12.99
C HIS A 101 -1.52 0.07 -12.27
N PHE A 102 -1.84 -0.37 -11.06
CA PHE A 102 -2.84 0.27 -10.21
C PHE A 102 -2.16 0.83 -8.96
N VAL A 103 -2.53 2.04 -8.60
CA VAL A 103 -2.04 2.67 -7.37
C VAL A 103 -3.19 2.76 -6.39
N PHE A 104 -2.99 2.18 -5.21
CA PHE A 104 -3.95 2.22 -4.12
C PHE A 104 -3.43 3.20 -3.08
N GLU A 105 -4.20 4.24 -2.81
CA GLU A 105 -3.82 5.25 -1.83
C GLU A 105 -4.73 5.12 -0.62
N CYS A 106 -4.13 5.01 0.55
CA CYS A 106 -4.86 4.87 1.81
C CYS A 106 -4.01 5.43 2.94
N SER A 107 -4.65 5.58 4.09
CA SER A 107 -3.98 6.11 5.26
C SER A 107 -4.39 5.35 6.50
N ILE A 108 -3.58 5.48 7.54
CA ILE A 108 -3.86 4.91 8.84
C ILE A 108 -3.39 5.88 9.91
N ASP A 109 -4.23 6.09 10.90
CA ASP A 109 -3.84 6.81 12.10
C ASP A 109 -3.11 5.85 13.01
N ASN A 110 -1.97 6.29 13.53
CA ASN A 110 -1.20 5.40 14.35
C ASN A 110 -0.47 6.13 15.46
N ASP A 111 0.06 5.35 16.36
CA ASP A 111 1.07 5.79 17.29
C ASP A 111 2.41 5.91 16.53
N TYR A 112 3.39 6.51 17.16
CA TYR A 112 4.71 6.74 16.56
C TYR A 112 5.33 5.47 15.97
N ASP A 113 5.02 4.33 16.56
CA ASP A 113 5.72 3.08 16.28
C ASP A 113 5.50 2.57 14.85
N LEU A 114 4.36 2.87 14.25
CA LEU A 114 4.07 2.38 12.90
C LEU A 114 4.83 3.16 11.84
N ALA A 115 5.13 4.42 12.08
CA ALA A 115 5.80 5.28 11.11
C ALA A 115 7.32 5.23 11.18
N GLU A 116 7.88 4.73 12.26
CA GLU A 116 9.33 4.69 12.45
C GLU A 116 9.91 3.35 12.03
N ASP A 117 11.02 3.43 11.34
CA ASP A 117 11.80 2.25 10.96
C ASP A 117 13.06 2.11 11.79
#